data_3696d72b9121a8e9f09a0b860ca1fa6d
#
_entry.id   3696d72b9121a8e9f09a0b860ca1fa6d
#
_cell.length_a   1.000
_cell.length_b   1.000
_cell.length_c   1.000
_cell.angle_alpha   90.00
_cell.angle_beta   90.00
_cell.angle_gamma   90.00
#
_symmetry.space_group_name_H-M   'P 1'
#
loop_
_entity.id
_entity.type
_entity.pdbx_description
1 polymer ?
#
loop_
_entity_poly.entity_id
_entity_poly.type
_entity_poly.pdbx_seq_one_letter_code
_entity_poly.pdbx_strand_id
1 'polypeptide(L)'
;MSSELFFAHRWLFWVLGPLFVLWTAAWFLMPWLAHRRRQAAAVRFSNIRALERLRPSKTLVLRRLFQGLRLATVALLMLAMARPQTGRTQTQVRTEGIDIVLAIDTSGSMQALDLDADRRIADRRHRLDVVKAVVEQFVEKRDNDQIGLVVFGAEAFTQCPLTLDHGIVATFLERLEIGMAGDATAIGSGIGTAVKRLKESAARSKVVILLTDGRNNAGTLSPAKAAEVAATFGVKIYTIGAGGHGDAPFIVDSIFGRQVVYQPVEIDEETLHEVAGRTGGRYFRAEDEAALEAIYREIDELEKTEITMSSYMEYNERFRWFVIPAVALLLMEIVMLGTRFRKLP
;
A
#
# COMPACT_ATOMS: atom_id res chain seq x y z
N MET A 1 -14.69 -9.16 17.51
CA MET A 1 -14.27 -9.45 16.14
C MET A 1 -14.58 -10.92 15.86
N SER A 2 -15.68 -11.21 15.19
CA SER A 2 -16.12 -12.57 14.84
C SER A 2 -15.29 -13.07 13.66
N SER A 3 -14.43 -14.06 13.92
CA SER A 3 -13.74 -14.78 12.85
C SER A 3 -14.79 -15.69 12.17
N GLU A 4 -15.37 -15.23 11.08
CA GLU A 4 -16.29 -16.06 10.31
C GLU A 4 -15.52 -17.17 9.62
N LEU A 5 -16.01 -18.39 9.79
CA LEU A 5 -15.44 -19.59 9.18
C LEU A 5 -16.13 -19.80 7.85
N PHE A 6 -15.39 -19.76 6.75
CA PHE A 6 -15.92 -20.07 5.43
C PHE A 6 -15.12 -21.19 4.75
N PHE A 7 -15.78 -21.83 3.79
CA PHE A 7 -15.21 -22.94 3.04
C PHE A 7 -14.79 -22.45 1.65
N ALA A 8 -13.52 -22.64 1.30
CA ALA A 8 -12.99 -22.25 -0.02
C ALA A 8 -13.65 -23.03 -1.16
N HIS A 9 -13.95 -24.31 -0.92
CA HIS A 9 -14.53 -25.20 -1.95
C HIS A 9 -15.95 -25.62 -1.59
N ARG A 10 -16.89 -24.67 -1.53
CA ARG A 10 -18.32 -24.93 -1.23
C ARG A 10 -18.99 -25.89 -2.23
N TRP A 11 -18.54 -25.91 -3.47
CA TRP A 11 -19.06 -26.81 -4.51
C TRP A 11 -18.86 -28.30 -4.17
N LEU A 12 -17.83 -28.64 -3.38
CA LEU A 12 -17.59 -30.00 -2.92
C LEU A 12 -18.76 -30.57 -2.11
N PHE A 13 -19.47 -29.76 -1.34
CA PHE A 13 -20.64 -30.19 -0.59
C PHE A 13 -21.78 -30.61 -1.53
N TRP A 14 -21.91 -29.98 -2.69
CA TRP A 14 -22.94 -30.32 -3.68
C TRP A 14 -22.62 -31.60 -4.44
N VAL A 15 -21.35 -31.98 -4.59
CA VAL A 15 -20.92 -33.17 -5.29
C VAL A 15 -20.74 -34.33 -4.32
N LEU A 16 -19.95 -34.15 -3.25
CA LEU A 16 -19.62 -35.21 -2.30
C LEU A 16 -20.76 -35.50 -1.29
N GLY A 17 -21.56 -34.48 -0.96
CA GLY A 17 -22.69 -34.64 -0.04
C GLY A 17 -23.72 -35.67 -0.51
N PRO A 18 -24.28 -35.56 -1.72
CA PRO A 18 -25.19 -36.58 -2.27
C PRO A 18 -24.54 -37.94 -2.40
N LEU A 19 -23.27 -38.05 -2.81
CA LEU A 19 -22.54 -39.31 -2.89
C LEU A 19 -22.37 -39.95 -1.51
N PHE A 20 -22.08 -39.17 -0.49
CA PHE A 20 -21.99 -39.65 0.89
C PHE A 20 -23.35 -40.17 1.40
N VAL A 21 -24.41 -39.42 1.13
CA VAL A 21 -25.78 -39.83 1.50
C VAL A 21 -26.19 -41.14 0.77
N LEU A 22 -25.92 -41.23 -0.52
CA LEU A 22 -26.19 -42.44 -1.31
C LEU A 22 -25.36 -43.62 -0.79
N TRP A 23 -24.11 -43.44 -0.47
CA TRP A 23 -23.24 -44.46 0.08
C TRP A 23 -23.71 -44.92 1.46
N THR A 24 -24.11 -44.02 2.36
CA THR A 24 -24.66 -44.34 3.67
C THR A 24 -26.01 -45.07 3.54
N ALA A 25 -26.89 -44.59 2.66
CA ALA A 25 -28.18 -45.21 2.36
C ALA A 25 -28.00 -46.63 1.80
N ALA A 26 -27.12 -46.83 0.82
CA ALA A 26 -26.79 -48.13 0.27
C ALA A 26 -26.27 -49.09 1.35
N TRP A 27 -25.42 -48.59 2.26
CA TRP A 27 -24.87 -49.36 3.37
C TRP A 27 -25.93 -49.81 4.36
N PHE A 28 -26.93 -49.00 4.67
CA PHE A 28 -28.03 -49.36 5.57
C PHE A 28 -29.10 -50.23 4.87
N LEU A 29 -29.38 -49.99 3.58
CA LEU A 29 -30.38 -50.70 2.82
C LEU A 29 -29.90 -52.09 2.35
N MET A 30 -28.64 -52.26 2.00
CA MET A 30 -28.11 -53.56 1.53
C MET A 30 -28.34 -54.72 2.49
N PRO A 31 -28.06 -54.63 3.81
CA PRO A 31 -28.34 -55.72 4.73
C PRO A 31 -29.82 -55.96 4.89
N TRP A 32 -30.67 -54.93 4.80
CA TRP A 32 -32.13 -55.10 4.86
C TRP A 32 -32.68 -55.78 3.61
N LEU A 33 -32.22 -55.45 2.41
CA LEU A 33 -32.55 -56.10 1.14
C LEU A 33 -32.01 -57.54 1.09
N ALA A 34 -30.79 -57.76 1.59
CA ALA A 34 -30.20 -59.07 1.68
C ALA A 34 -30.96 -59.97 2.66
N HIS A 35 -31.52 -59.40 3.73
CA HIS A 35 -32.34 -60.13 4.68
C HIS A 35 -33.67 -60.57 4.04
N ARG A 36 -34.33 -59.75 3.25
CA ARG A 36 -35.52 -60.12 2.47
C ARG A 36 -35.26 -61.24 1.45
N ARG A 37 -34.10 -61.19 0.76
CA ARG A 37 -33.70 -62.24 -0.19
C ARG A 37 -33.31 -63.56 0.48
N ARG A 38 -32.76 -63.52 1.71
CA ARG A 38 -32.41 -64.75 2.47
C ARG A 38 -33.61 -65.49 3.08
N GLN A 39 -34.76 -64.86 3.21
CA GLN A 39 -35.99 -65.51 3.64
C GLN A 39 -36.51 -66.56 2.62
N ALA A 40 -36.00 -66.48 1.36
CA ALA A 40 -36.34 -67.48 0.33
C ALA A 40 -35.51 -68.77 0.43
N ALA A 41 -34.40 -68.77 1.22
CA ALA A 41 -33.57 -70.00 1.44
C ALA A 41 -33.53 -70.32 2.95
N ALA A 42 -34.66 -70.74 3.50
CA ALA A 42 -34.77 -71.12 4.91
C ALA A 42 -34.32 -72.57 5.10
N VAL A 43 -33.17 -72.74 5.76
CA VAL A 43 -32.80 -74.06 6.32
C VAL A 43 -33.67 -74.32 7.56
N ARG A 44 -34.55 -75.34 7.51
CA ARG A 44 -35.36 -75.70 8.66
C ARG A 44 -34.50 -76.41 9.73
N PHE A 45 -34.20 -75.66 10.79
CA PHE A 45 -33.60 -76.22 11.98
C PHE A 45 -34.71 -76.71 12.92
N SER A 46 -34.61 -77.95 13.42
CA SER A 46 -35.62 -78.58 14.27
C SER A 46 -35.64 -78.08 15.72
N ASN A 47 -34.72 -77.27 16.16
CA ASN A 47 -34.69 -76.81 17.54
C ASN A 47 -34.30 -75.30 17.65
N ILE A 48 -35.28 -74.41 17.54
CA ILE A 48 -35.12 -72.93 17.61
C ILE A 48 -34.92 -72.47 19.06
N ARG A 49 -35.38 -73.25 20.08
CA ARG A 49 -35.29 -72.81 21.50
C ARG A 49 -33.86 -72.63 22.03
N ALA A 50 -32.86 -73.27 21.46
CA ALA A 50 -31.47 -73.10 21.83
C ALA A 50 -30.89 -71.80 21.29
N LEU A 51 -31.39 -71.28 20.16
CA LEU A 51 -30.95 -69.99 19.55
C LEU A 51 -31.59 -68.76 20.21
N GLU A 52 -32.82 -68.91 20.77
CA GLU A 52 -33.49 -67.79 21.47
C GLU A 52 -32.79 -67.35 22.77
N ARG A 53 -31.98 -68.26 23.37
CA ARG A 53 -31.21 -67.98 24.60
C ARG A 53 -29.83 -67.25 24.34
N LEU A 54 -29.45 -67.08 23.07
CA LEU A 54 -28.20 -66.43 22.75
C LEU A 54 -28.38 -64.90 22.90
N ARG A 55 -27.78 -64.33 23.93
CA ARG A 55 -27.67 -62.87 24.08
C ARG A 55 -26.96 -62.33 22.86
N PRO A 56 -27.37 -61.14 22.34
CA PRO A 56 -26.66 -60.50 21.24
C PRO A 56 -25.19 -60.35 21.60
N SER A 57 -24.33 -60.94 20.80
CA SER A 57 -22.87 -60.94 21.03
C SER A 57 -22.36 -59.50 21.06
N LYS A 58 -21.54 -59.20 22.07
CA LYS A 58 -20.84 -57.90 22.17
C LYS A 58 -20.13 -57.53 20.87
N THR A 59 -19.77 -58.51 20.06
CA THR A 59 -19.15 -58.30 18.73
C THR A 59 -20.09 -57.66 17.71
N LEU A 60 -21.43 -57.88 17.82
CA LEU A 60 -22.40 -57.21 16.93
C LEU A 60 -22.55 -55.72 17.25
N VAL A 61 -22.57 -55.38 18.53
CA VAL A 61 -22.61 -53.98 18.97
C VAL A 61 -21.33 -53.27 18.55
N LEU A 62 -20.18 -53.89 18.75
CA LEU A 62 -18.88 -53.33 18.39
C LEU A 62 -18.71 -53.17 16.88
N ARG A 63 -19.28 -54.07 16.09
CA ARG A 63 -19.29 -53.99 14.61
C ARG A 63 -20.05 -52.74 14.12
N ARG A 64 -21.15 -52.36 14.78
CA ARG A 64 -21.90 -51.14 14.50
C ARG A 64 -21.10 -49.92 14.89
N LEU A 65 -20.33 -49.97 15.99
CA LEU A 65 -19.44 -48.90 16.41
C LEU A 65 -18.34 -48.59 15.36
N PHE A 66 -17.70 -49.65 14.82
CA PHE A 66 -16.70 -49.49 13.74
C PHE A 66 -17.32 -48.92 12.46
N GLN A 67 -18.56 -49.25 12.16
CA GLN A 67 -19.27 -48.66 11.03
C GLN A 67 -19.49 -47.16 11.22
N GLY A 68 -19.90 -46.76 12.45
CA GLY A 68 -20.04 -45.36 12.82
C GLY A 68 -18.70 -44.58 12.76
N LEU A 69 -17.62 -45.23 13.23
CA LEU A 69 -16.27 -44.65 13.19
C LEU A 69 -15.81 -44.36 11.77
N ARG A 70 -16.04 -45.27 10.84
CA ARG A 70 -15.74 -45.15 9.41
C ARG A 70 -16.52 -43.99 8.77
N LEU A 71 -17.80 -43.85 9.09
CA LEU A 71 -18.63 -42.74 8.62
C LEU A 71 -18.11 -41.40 9.14
N ALA A 72 -17.74 -41.34 10.43
CA ALA A 72 -17.18 -40.16 11.03
C ALA A 72 -15.85 -39.77 10.36
N THR A 73 -14.96 -40.73 10.07
CA THR A 73 -13.69 -40.50 9.38
C THR A 73 -13.92 -39.93 7.99
N VAL A 74 -14.84 -40.50 7.20
CA VAL A 74 -15.12 -39.97 5.85
C VAL A 74 -15.75 -38.60 5.91
N ALA A 75 -16.67 -38.34 6.85
CA ALA A 75 -17.26 -37.00 7.04
C ALA A 75 -16.19 -35.93 7.40
N LEU A 76 -15.27 -36.26 8.30
CA LEU A 76 -14.17 -35.38 8.67
C LEU A 76 -13.23 -35.09 7.48
N LEU A 77 -12.93 -36.12 6.67
CA LEU A 77 -12.12 -35.93 5.46
C LEU A 77 -12.83 -35.05 4.42
N MET A 78 -14.13 -35.20 4.25
CA MET A 78 -14.93 -34.35 3.37
C MET A 78 -14.91 -32.88 3.85
N LEU A 79 -15.06 -32.63 5.15
CA LEU A 79 -14.95 -31.30 5.74
C LEU A 79 -13.56 -30.73 5.56
N ALA A 80 -12.51 -31.54 5.69
CA ALA A 80 -11.14 -31.12 5.45
C ALA A 80 -10.88 -30.72 3.99
N MET A 81 -11.42 -31.50 3.03
CA MET A 81 -11.34 -31.23 1.59
C MET A 81 -12.05 -29.92 1.21
N ALA A 82 -13.11 -29.56 1.91
CA ALA A 82 -13.81 -28.28 1.70
C ALA A 82 -12.96 -27.06 2.08
N ARG A 83 -11.73 -27.27 2.61
CA ARG A 83 -10.75 -26.24 3.03
C ARG A 83 -11.39 -25.14 3.88
N PRO A 84 -11.75 -25.43 5.14
CA PRO A 84 -12.24 -24.42 6.07
C PRO A 84 -11.15 -23.39 6.33
N GLN A 85 -11.48 -22.12 6.11
CA GLN A 85 -10.58 -20.96 6.26
C GLN A 85 -11.20 -19.94 7.20
N THR A 86 -10.37 -19.33 8.02
CA THR A 86 -10.74 -18.15 8.78
C THR A 86 -10.10 -16.94 8.14
N GLY A 87 -10.90 -16.00 7.60
CA GLY A 87 -10.42 -14.73 7.10
C GLY A 87 -10.07 -13.83 8.29
N ARG A 88 -8.85 -13.38 8.34
CA ARG A 88 -8.49 -12.17 9.06
C ARG A 88 -8.44 -11.07 8.03
N THR A 89 -9.40 -10.17 8.09
CA THR A 89 -9.27 -8.90 7.39
C THR A 89 -8.19 -8.12 8.14
N GLN A 90 -6.96 -8.33 7.78
CA GLN A 90 -5.92 -7.36 8.10
C GLN A 90 -6.06 -6.29 7.02
N THR A 91 -6.73 -5.22 7.36
CA THR A 91 -6.57 -3.97 6.64
C THR A 91 -5.16 -3.50 6.97
N GLN A 92 -4.16 -4.04 6.31
CA GLN A 92 -2.92 -3.30 6.17
C GLN A 92 -3.29 -2.17 5.22
N VAL A 93 -3.56 -1.02 5.78
CA VAL A 93 -3.43 0.23 5.06
C VAL A 93 -1.94 0.31 4.75
N ARG A 94 -1.51 -0.33 3.66
CA ARG A 94 -0.25 0.05 3.03
C ARG A 94 -0.55 1.40 2.41
N THR A 95 -0.30 2.42 3.14
CA THR A 95 -0.09 3.74 2.59
C THR A 95 1.19 3.59 1.78
N GLU A 96 1.07 3.30 0.49
CA GLU A 96 2.22 3.38 -0.40
C GLU A 96 2.57 4.86 -0.40
N GLY A 97 3.66 5.23 0.27
CA GLY A 97 4.16 6.58 0.30
C GLY A 97 4.48 7.05 -1.12
N ILE A 98 4.36 8.33 -1.35
CA ILE A 98 4.81 8.98 -2.58
C ILE A 98 6.25 9.45 -2.40
N ASP A 99 7.00 9.47 -3.51
CA ASP A 99 8.35 10.00 -3.50
C ASP A 99 8.33 11.42 -4.05
N ILE A 100 8.74 12.37 -3.21
CA ILE A 100 8.69 13.81 -3.49
C ILE A 100 10.11 14.37 -3.53
N VAL A 101 10.44 15.08 -4.59
CA VAL A 101 11.66 15.92 -4.63
C VAL A 101 11.26 17.38 -4.63
N LEU A 102 11.69 18.08 -3.60
CA LEU A 102 11.58 19.53 -3.50
C LEU A 102 12.74 20.15 -4.26
N ALA A 103 12.47 20.87 -5.34
CA ALA A 103 13.47 21.61 -6.11
C ALA A 103 13.32 23.10 -5.79
N ILE A 104 14.25 23.64 -5.01
CA ILE A 104 14.19 25.00 -4.47
C ILE A 104 15.23 25.88 -5.16
N ASP A 105 14.77 27.01 -5.66
CA ASP A 105 15.61 28.08 -6.20
C ASP A 105 16.36 28.79 -5.06
N THR A 106 17.66 28.97 -5.25
CA THR A 106 18.52 29.74 -4.33
C THR A 106 19.23 30.90 -5.04
N SER A 107 18.74 31.30 -6.21
CA SER A 107 19.29 32.45 -6.95
C SER A 107 19.15 33.78 -6.18
N GLY A 108 19.85 34.80 -6.64
CA GLY A 108 19.87 36.09 -5.98
C GLY A 108 18.51 36.77 -5.84
N SER A 109 17.54 36.49 -6.73
CA SER A 109 16.17 37.03 -6.65
C SER A 109 15.42 36.57 -5.41
N MET A 110 15.75 35.41 -4.83
CA MET A 110 15.18 34.89 -3.58
C MET A 110 15.50 35.76 -2.35
N GLN A 111 16.32 36.85 -2.49
CA GLN A 111 16.52 37.86 -1.46
C GLN A 111 15.36 38.85 -1.33
N ALA A 112 14.43 38.88 -2.26
CA ALA A 112 13.29 39.80 -2.22
C ALA A 112 12.47 39.63 -0.92
N LEU A 113 11.83 40.70 -0.48
CA LEU A 113 11.12 40.80 0.80
C LEU A 113 9.60 41.01 0.59
N ASP A 114 9.03 40.46 -0.46
CA ASP A 114 7.63 40.67 -0.85
C ASP A 114 6.67 39.62 -0.33
N LEU A 115 7.09 38.36 -0.09
CA LEU A 115 6.25 37.32 0.44
C LEU A 115 5.80 37.52 1.90
N ASP A 116 6.47 38.40 2.65
CA ASP A 116 6.17 38.73 4.05
C ASP A 116 5.67 40.18 4.15
N ALA A 117 4.77 40.57 3.26
CA ALA A 117 4.34 41.97 3.10
C ALA A 117 3.63 42.59 4.32
N ASP A 118 3.03 41.74 5.17
CA ASP A 118 2.31 42.19 6.37
C ASP A 118 3.21 42.75 7.46
N ARG A 119 4.54 42.53 7.39
CA ARG A 119 5.51 43.03 8.34
C ARG A 119 6.13 44.34 7.87
N ARG A 120 6.70 45.06 8.79
CA ARG A 120 7.53 46.27 8.45
C ARG A 120 8.73 45.83 7.61
N ILE A 121 9.14 46.60 6.63
CA ILE A 121 10.23 46.25 5.70
C ILE A 121 11.50 45.79 6.43
N ALA A 122 11.82 46.42 7.57
CA ALA A 122 13.00 46.10 8.37
C ALA A 122 12.93 44.74 9.06
N ASP A 123 11.71 44.20 9.26
CA ASP A 123 11.44 42.96 9.96
C ASP A 123 11.01 41.83 9.00
N ARG A 124 10.96 42.08 7.69
CA ARG A 124 10.57 41.11 6.66
C ARG A 124 11.66 40.08 6.45
N ARG A 125 11.22 38.86 6.25
CA ARG A 125 12.07 37.72 5.87
C ARG A 125 12.27 37.69 4.35
N HIS A 126 13.40 37.16 3.91
CA HIS A 126 13.65 36.89 2.49
C HIS A 126 12.68 35.82 1.97
N ARG A 127 12.40 35.81 0.66
CA ARG A 127 11.59 34.77 0.02
C ARG A 127 12.05 33.36 0.42
N LEU A 128 13.38 33.13 0.38
CA LEU A 128 13.94 31.81 0.76
C LEU A 128 13.60 31.45 2.20
N ASP A 129 13.61 32.37 3.15
CA ASP A 129 13.29 32.08 4.56
C ASP A 129 11.82 31.79 4.76
N VAL A 130 10.90 32.44 4.02
CA VAL A 130 9.47 32.14 4.01
C VAL A 130 9.25 30.75 3.41
N VAL A 131 9.90 30.44 2.28
CA VAL A 131 9.83 29.14 1.64
C VAL A 131 10.30 28.03 2.58
N LYS A 132 11.44 28.21 3.26
CA LYS A 132 11.95 27.24 4.23
C LYS A 132 10.91 26.92 5.31
N ALA A 133 10.30 27.94 5.91
CA ALA A 133 9.32 27.76 6.98
C ALA A 133 8.07 26.98 6.50
N VAL A 134 7.55 27.30 5.31
CA VAL A 134 6.37 26.61 4.75
C VAL A 134 6.70 25.19 4.33
N VAL A 135 7.86 24.97 3.71
CA VAL A 135 8.31 23.64 3.29
C VAL A 135 8.58 22.74 4.49
N GLU A 136 9.15 23.26 5.57
CA GLU A 136 9.37 22.53 6.81
C GLU A 136 8.05 22.01 7.39
N GLN A 137 7.03 22.87 7.48
CA GLN A 137 5.69 22.47 7.92
C GLN A 137 5.04 21.40 7.00
N PHE A 138 5.31 21.50 5.70
CA PHE A 138 4.85 20.51 4.73
C PHE A 138 5.52 19.15 4.96
N VAL A 139 6.83 19.13 5.17
CA VAL A 139 7.63 17.93 5.42
C VAL A 139 7.20 17.25 6.73
N GLU A 140 7.00 18.02 7.80
CA GLU A 140 6.60 17.50 9.12
C GLU A 140 5.22 16.80 9.12
N LYS A 141 4.32 17.19 8.23
CA LYS A 141 2.96 16.62 8.14
C LYS A 141 2.90 15.27 7.40
N ARG A 142 4.05 14.76 6.93
CA ARG A 142 4.13 13.55 6.12
C ARG A 142 4.79 12.41 6.88
N ASP A 143 4.06 11.31 7.11
CA ASP A 143 4.57 10.18 7.91
C ASP A 143 5.25 9.09 7.07
N ASN A 144 4.83 8.89 5.79
CA ASN A 144 5.21 7.72 5.01
C ASN A 144 5.83 8.04 3.65
N ASP A 145 6.02 9.32 3.32
CA ASP A 145 6.55 9.77 2.04
C ASP A 145 8.07 9.92 2.10
N GLN A 146 8.77 9.48 1.05
CA GLN A 146 10.19 9.80 0.92
C GLN A 146 10.34 11.20 0.34
N ILE A 147 11.11 12.03 1.02
CA ILE A 147 11.35 13.41 0.59
C ILE A 147 12.83 13.62 0.30
N GLY A 148 13.13 14.18 -0.85
CA GLY A 148 14.48 14.62 -1.24
C GLY A 148 14.51 16.12 -1.50
N LEU A 149 15.70 16.71 -1.43
CA LEU A 149 15.93 18.15 -1.64
C LEU A 149 16.96 18.36 -2.74
N VAL A 150 16.58 19.09 -3.76
CA VAL A 150 17.41 19.58 -4.84
C VAL A 150 17.47 21.11 -4.74
N VAL A 151 18.66 21.65 -4.85
CA VAL A 151 18.89 23.09 -4.89
C VAL A 151 19.35 23.47 -6.28
N PHE A 152 18.85 24.57 -6.78
CA PHE A 152 19.30 25.09 -8.06
C PHE A 152 19.44 26.62 -8.06
N GLY A 153 20.29 27.07 -8.92
CA GLY A 153 20.64 28.44 -9.24
C GLY A 153 21.28 28.42 -10.62
N ALA A 154 22.51 28.91 -10.78
CA ALA A 154 23.30 28.75 -12.00
C ALA A 154 23.57 27.27 -12.31
N GLU A 155 23.77 26.46 -11.27
CA GLU A 155 23.90 24.99 -11.28
C GLU A 155 22.77 24.34 -10.50
N ALA A 156 22.69 23.00 -10.55
CA ALA A 156 21.72 22.25 -9.77
C ALA A 156 22.36 20.99 -9.18
N PHE A 157 22.15 20.78 -7.88
CA PHE A 157 22.67 19.60 -7.18
C PHE A 157 21.70 19.07 -6.13
N THR A 158 21.89 17.82 -5.73
CA THR A 158 21.11 17.19 -4.68
C THR A 158 21.67 17.57 -3.33
N GLN A 159 20.88 18.29 -2.53
CA GLN A 159 21.23 18.66 -1.16
C GLN A 159 20.89 17.54 -0.17
N CYS A 160 19.74 16.87 -0.37
CA CYS A 160 19.33 15.70 0.39
C CYS A 160 18.80 14.61 -0.54
N PRO A 161 19.30 13.38 -0.50
CA PRO A 161 18.69 12.27 -1.25
C PRO A 161 17.30 11.93 -0.69
N LEU A 162 16.52 11.15 -1.43
CA LEU A 162 15.23 10.64 -0.97
C LEU A 162 15.40 9.86 0.35
N THR A 163 14.66 10.28 1.37
CA THR A 163 14.68 9.66 2.71
C THR A 163 13.32 9.74 3.39
N LEU A 164 13.04 8.77 4.26
CA LEU A 164 11.91 8.81 5.19
C LEU A 164 12.23 9.58 6.48
N ASP A 165 13.50 9.92 6.69
CA ASP A 165 13.92 10.71 7.86
C ASP A 165 13.73 12.20 7.57
N HIS A 166 12.58 12.71 7.95
CA HIS A 166 12.19 14.10 7.73
C HIS A 166 13.02 15.08 8.58
N GLY A 167 13.59 14.62 9.69
CA GLY A 167 14.52 15.45 10.49
C GLY A 167 15.82 15.76 9.75
N ILE A 168 16.31 14.83 8.93
CA ILE A 168 17.45 15.06 8.04
C ILE A 168 17.08 16.08 6.97
N VAL A 169 15.89 15.96 6.34
CA VAL A 169 15.43 16.91 5.33
C VAL A 169 15.34 18.33 5.91
N ALA A 170 14.71 18.48 7.11
CA ALA A 170 14.59 19.75 7.81
C ALA A 170 15.98 20.37 8.10
N THR A 171 16.95 19.57 8.55
CA THR A 171 18.32 20.01 8.80
C THR A 171 19.01 20.55 7.54
N PHE A 172 18.81 19.89 6.40
CA PHE A 172 19.36 20.38 5.12
C PHE A 172 18.60 21.60 4.60
N LEU A 173 17.29 21.69 4.82
CA LEU A 173 16.47 22.83 4.45
C LEU A 173 16.90 24.08 5.22
N GLU A 174 17.14 23.97 6.52
CA GLU A 174 17.60 25.09 7.36
C GLU A 174 18.93 25.66 6.86
N ARG A 175 19.83 24.80 6.36
CA ARG A 175 21.16 25.20 5.85
C ARG A 175 21.17 25.80 4.45
N LEU A 176 20.02 25.95 3.79
CA LEU A 176 19.96 26.59 2.50
C LEU A 176 20.32 28.08 2.62
N GLU A 177 21.18 28.53 1.75
CA GLU A 177 21.62 29.93 1.68
C GLU A 177 21.42 30.47 0.26
N ILE A 178 21.11 31.74 0.16
CA ILE A 178 20.98 32.43 -1.13
C ILE A 178 22.34 32.44 -1.84
N GLY A 179 22.34 32.13 -3.14
CA GLY A 179 23.55 32.04 -3.94
C GLY A 179 24.32 30.74 -3.79
N MET A 180 23.83 29.75 -2.97
CA MET A 180 24.50 28.47 -2.78
C MET A 180 24.72 27.69 -4.10
N ALA A 181 23.78 27.80 -5.05
CA ALA A 181 23.88 27.22 -6.39
C ALA A 181 24.23 28.27 -7.48
N GLY A 182 24.69 29.46 -7.09
CA GLY A 182 24.97 30.58 -7.96
C GLY A 182 23.79 31.50 -8.19
N ASP A 183 24.04 32.70 -8.72
CA ASP A 183 23.05 33.81 -8.77
C ASP A 183 22.09 33.75 -9.97
N ALA A 184 22.38 32.90 -10.97
CA ALA A 184 21.49 32.70 -12.13
C ALA A 184 20.48 31.59 -11.85
N THR A 185 19.50 31.37 -12.75
CA THR A 185 18.38 30.42 -12.56
C THR A 185 18.33 29.39 -13.70
N ALA A 186 18.78 28.17 -13.43
CA ALA A 186 18.79 27.05 -14.37
C ALA A 186 17.63 26.05 -14.06
N ILE A 187 16.38 26.44 -14.35
CA ILE A 187 15.17 25.64 -14.08
C ILE A 187 15.28 24.23 -14.67
N GLY A 188 15.70 24.13 -15.94
CA GLY A 188 15.83 22.84 -16.61
C GLY A 188 16.84 21.90 -15.94
N SER A 189 17.94 22.44 -15.39
CA SER A 189 18.93 21.67 -14.63
C SER A 189 18.35 21.20 -13.28
N GLY A 190 17.59 22.06 -12.60
CA GLY A 190 16.86 21.74 -11.36
C GLY A 190 15.91 20.54 -11.57
N ILE A 191 15.04 20.62 -12.60
CA ILE A 191 14.13 19.53 -12.98
C ILE A 191 14.92 18.27 -13.33
N GLY A 192 15.96 18.37 -14.19
CA GLY A 192 16.76 17.21 -14.60
C GLY A 192 17.41 16.49 -13.42
N THR A 193 17.92 17.26 -12.44
CA THR A 193 18.52 16.72 -11.20
C THR A 193 17.46 16.04 -10.32
N ALA A 194 16.27 16.64 -10.18
CA ALA A 194 15.16 16.07 -9.44
C ALA A 194 14.66 14.74 -10.08
N VAL A 195 14.45 14.72 -11.39
CA VAL A 195 14.04 13.52 -12.15
C VAL A 195 15.08 12.42 -12.03
N LYS A 196 16.38 12.75 -12.07
CA LYS A 196 17.47 11.79 -11.85
C LYS A 196 17.35 11.08 -10.50
N ARG A 197 16.86 11.73 -9.44
CA ARG A 197 16.63 11.11 -8.13
C ARG A 197 15.41 10.22 -8.11
N LEU A 198 14.35 10.60 -8.83
CA LEU A 198 13.09 9.85 -8.86
C LEU A 198 13.07 8.68 -9.85
N LYS A 199 13.93 8.68 -10.87
CA LYS A 199 13.89 7.62 -11.91
C LYS A 199 14.14 6.22 -11.34
N GLU A 200 14.94 6.09 -10.28
CA GLU A 200 15.31 4.82 -9.63
C GLU A 200 14.34 4.45 -8.50
N SER A 201 13.40 5.35 -8.17
CA SER A 201 12.38 5.11 -7.16
C SER A 201 11.41 4.00 -7.61
N ALA A 202 11.03 3.15 -6.66
CA ALA A 202 10.00 2.12 -6.84
C ALA A 202 8.58 2.62 -6.49
N ALA A 203 8.45 3.88 -6.02
CA ALA A 203 7.17 4.44 -5.66
C ALA A 203 6.22 4.53 -6.87
N ARG A 204 4.94 4.33 -6.60
CA ARG A 204 3.90 4.40 -7.63
C ARG A 204 3.64 5.83 -8.10
N SER A 205 3.69 6.80 -7.21
CA SER A 205 3.62 8.23 -7.51
C SER A 205 4.96 8.90 -7.25
N LYS A 206 5.44 9.67 -8.23
CA LYS A 206 6.72 10.39 -8.24
C LYS A 206 6.44 11.84 -8.55
N VAL A 207 6.79 12.71 -7.61
CA VAL A 207 6.42 14.13 -7.66
C VAL A 207 7.65 15.01 -7.52
N VAL A 208 7.74 16.04 -8.35
CA VAL A 208 8.64 17.17 -8.16
C VAL A 208 7.81 18.39 -7.82
N ILE A 209 8.16 19.08 -6.74
CA ILE A 209 7.64 20.42 -6.44
C ILE A 209 8.77 21.40 -6.72
N LEU A 210 8.63 22.12 -7.83
CA LEU A 210 9.59 23.13 -8.28
C LEU A 210 9.15 24.49 -7.78
N LEU A 211 9.99 25.15 -7.01
CA LEU A 211 9.75 26.51 -6.53
C LEU A 211 10.83 27.43 -7.07
N THR A 212 10.42 28.50 -7.77
CA THR A 212 11.28 29.52 -8.35
C THR A 212 10.55 30.87 -8.37
N ASP A 213 11.31 31.94 -8.38
CA ASP A 213 10.79 33.29 -8.52
C ASP A 213 11.32 34.01 -9.79
N GLY A 214 12.12 33.28 -10.61
CA GLY A 214 12.83 33.85 -11.73
C GLY A 214 12.47 33.23 -13.10
N ARG A 215 13.18 33.77 -14.10
CA ARG A 215 13.18 33.27 -15.48
C ARG A 215 14.37 32.33 -15.68
N ASN A 216 14.18 31.32 -16.54
CA ASN A 216 15.30 30.45 -16.92
C ASN A 216 16.33 31.23 -17.73
N ASN A 217 17.47 31.57 -17.13
CA ASN A 217 18.56 32.34 -17.75
C ASN A 217 19.92 31.63 -17.75
N ALA A 218 19.97 30.37 -17.23
CA ALA A 218 21.18 29.57 -17.18
C ALA A 218 20.88 28.11 -17.47
N GLY A 219 21.94 27.28 -17.53
CA GLY A 219 21.86 25.86 -17.74
C GLY A 219 21.84 25.45 -19.22
N THR A 220 22.25 24.22 -19.49
CA THR A 220 22.30 23.64 -20.86
C THR A 220 21.01 22.93 -21.24
N LEU A 221 20.18 22.53 -20.27
CA LEU A 221 18.90 21.84 -20.45
C LEU A 221 17.76 22.85 -20.38
N SER A 222 16.95 22.95 -21.44
CA SER A 222 15.76 23.79 -21.40
C SER A 222 14.68 23.19 -20.50
N PRO A 223 13.86 24.02 -19.82
CA PRO A 223 12.76 23.54 -18.97
C PRO A 223 11.78 22.62 -19.68
N ALA A 224 11.39 22.96 -20.93
CA ALA A 224 10.49 22.17 -21.76
C ALA A 224 11.06 20.76 -22.06
N LYS A 225 12.35 20.65 -22.34
CA LYS A 225 13.04 19.38 -22.57
C LYS A 225 13.14 18.56 -21.28
N ALA A 226 13.41 19.21 -20.15
CA ALA A 226 13.44 18.56 -18.85
C ALA A 226 12.07 17.99 -18.47
N ALA A 227 10.97 18.72 -18.77
CA ALA A 227 9.61 18.26 -18.56
C ALA A 227 9.25 17.05 -19.44
N GLU A 228 9.70 17.03 -20.70
CA GLU A 228 9.52 15.86 -21.60
C GLU A 228 10.19 14.60 -21.04
N VAL A 229 11.42 14.74 -20.52
CA VAL A 229 12.13 13.66 -19.84
C VAL A 229 11.37 13.22 -18.57
N ALA A 230 10.90 14.16 -17.76
CA ALA A 230 10.11 13.86 -16.55
C ALA A 230 8.85 13.05 -16.90
N ALA A 231 8.10 13.45 -17.91
CA ALA A 231 6.90 12.76 -18.37
C ALA A 231 7.23 11.32 -18.82
N THR A 232 8.37 11.10 -19.50
CA THR A 232 8.81 9.75 -19.93
C THR A 232 9.04 8.82 -18.73
N PHE A 233 9.49 9.33 -17.59
CA PHE A 233 9.69 8.58 -16.36
C PHE A 233 8.45 8.54 -15.43
N GLY A 234 7.31 9.10 -15.87
CA GLY A 234 6.09 9.18 -15.08
C GLY A 234 6.21 10.09 -13.86
N VAL A 235 7.07 11.11 -13.93
CA VAL A 235 7.27 12.09 -12.85
C VAL A 235 6.35 13.28 -13.09
N LYS A 236 5.45 13.58 -12.15
CA LYS A 236 4.63 14.79 -12.15
C LYS A 236 5.43 15.98 -11.62
N ILE A 237 5.26 17.15 -12.22
CA ILE A 237 5.91 18.36 -11.76
C ILE A 237 4.86 19.42 -11.41
N TYR A 238 4.79 19.78 -10.14
CA TYR A 238 4.09 20.97 -9.68
C TYR A 238 5.07 22.15 -9.69
N THR A 239 4.67 23.24 -10.31
CA THR A 239 5.50 24.42 -10.39
C THR A 239 4.89 25.55 -9.56
N ILE A 240 5.68 26.18 -8.70
CA ILE A 240 5.27 27.27 -7.84
C ILE A 240 6.11 28.49 -8.17
N GLY A 241 5.45 29.53 -8.69
CA GLY A 241 6.06 30.86 -8.85
C GLY A 241 5.94 31.66 -7.55
N ALA A 242 7.04 31.97 -6.90
CA ALA A 242 7.08 32.67 -5.62
C ALA A 242 7.35 34.16 -5.80
N GLY A 243 6.37 35.02 -5.53
CA GLY A 243 6.52 36.47 -5.57
C GLY A 243 5.27 37.20 -6.03
N GLY A 244 5.16 38.46 -5.59
CA GLY A 244 4.10 39.39 -5.95
C GLY A 244 4.19 39.87 -7.40
N HIS A 245 3.27 40.78 -7.77
CA HIS A 245 3.30 41.46 -9.05
C HIS A 245 4.07 42.79 -8.94
N GLY A 246 4.95 43.06 -9.90
CA GLY A 246 5.64 44.35 -10.02
C GLY A 246 6.98 44.39 -9.31
N ASP A 247 7.30 45.53 -8.71
CA ASP A 247 8.61 45.76 -8.09
C ASP A 247 8.68 45.15 -6.69
N ALA A 248 9.68 44.33 -6.44
CA ALA A 248 9.92 43.72 -5.13
C ALA A 248 10.99 44.53 -4.35
N PRO A 249 10.85 44.70 -3.03
CA PRO A 249 11.84 45.37 -2.19
C PRO A 249 13.03 44.44 -1.89
N PHE A 250 14.23 44.99 -2.06
CA PHE A 250 15.53 44.41 -1.70
C PHE A 250 16.26 45.30 -0.72
N ILE A 251 16.96 44.71 0.24
CA ILE A 251 17.86 45.43 1.12
C ILE A 251 19.28 45.34 0.53
N VAL A 252 19.85 46.48 0.20
CA VAL A 252 21.23 46.59 -0.33
C VAL A 252 22.08 47.34 0.67
N ASP A 253 23.22 46.74 1.03
CA ASP A 253 24.20 47.41 1.86
C ASP A 253 24.99 48.44 1.01
N SER A 254 24.81 49.69 1.32
CA SER A 254 25.51 50.82 0.68
C SER A 254 26.51 51.42 1.66
N ILE A 255 27.47 52.19 1.12
CA ILE A 255 28.41 52.99 1.93
C ILE A 255 27.70 53.99 2.86
N PHE A 256 26.42 54.29 2.59
CA PHE A 256 25.56 55.16 3.42
C PHE A 256 24.63 54.38 4.36
N GLY A 257 24.85 53.06 4.54
CA GLY A 257 24.01 52.17 5.33
C GLY A 257 23.05 51.33 4.48
N ARG A 258 22.17 50.60 5.17
CA ARG A 258 21.15 49.73 4.51
C ARG A 258 20.09 50.57 3.83
N GLN A 259 19.90 50.33 2.54
CA GLN A 259 18.89 51.03 1.72
C GLN A 259 17.93 49.99 1.11
N VAL A 260 16.65 50.37 1.04
CA VAL A 260 15.64 49.57 0.34
C VAL A 260 15.59 49.99 -1.12
N VAL A 261 15.84 49.08 -2.02
CA VAL A 261 15.76 49.29 -3.48
C VAL A 261 14.65 48.41 -4.03
N TYR A 262 13.80 49.03 -4.84
CA TYR A 262 12.75 48.29 -5.55
C TYR A 262 13.27 47.87 -6.92
N GLN A 263 13.16 46.55 -7.22
CA GLN A 263 13.59 46.02 -8.51
C GLN A 263 12.43 45.23 -9.14
N PRO A 264 12.23 45.36 -10.47
CA PRO A 264 11.22 44.59 -11.16
C PRO A 264 11.59 43.08 -11.13
N VAL A 265 10.66 42.28 -10.69
CA VAL A 265 10.78 40.82 -10.70
C VAL A 265 9.72 40.25 -11.63
N GLU A 266 10.15 39.55 -12.66
CA GLU A 266 9.29 38.91 -13.62
C GLU A 266 9.42 37.38 -13.48
N ILE A 267 8.34 36.75 -13.13
CA ILE A 267 8.22 35.27 -13.12
C ILE A 267 7.82 34.82 -14.54
N ASP A 268 8.50 33.82 -15.08
CA ASP A 268 8.18 33.23 -16.38
C ASP A 268 7.05 32.19 -16.22
N GLU A 269 5.83 32.69 -16.02
CA GLU A 269 4.65 31.87 -15.79
C GLU A 269 4.37 30.93 -16.97
N GLU A 270 4.62 31.40 -18.21
CA GLU A 270 4.38 30.61 -19.42
C GLU A 270 5.22 29.33 -19.41
N THR A 271 6.52 29.45 -19.14
CA THR A 271 7.41 28.28 -19.01
C THR A 271 7.01 27.37 -17.86
N LEU A 272 6.60 27.93 -16.71
CA LEU A 272 6.16 27.13 -15.56
C LEU A 272 4.84 26.38 -15.82
N HIS A 273 3.89 27.02 -16.49
CA HIS A 273 2.65 26.38 -16.96
C HIS A 273 2.93 25.26 -17.96
N GLU A 274 3.82 25.49 -18.92
CA GLU A 274 4.21 24.49 -19.91
C GLU A 274 4.83 23.25 -19.24
N VAL A 275 5.76 23.45 -18.31
CA VAL A 275 6.43 22.36 -17.57
C VAL A 275 5.41 21.53 -16.79
N ALA A 276 4.54 22.19 -16.02
CA ALA A 276 3.51 21.50 -15.24
C ALA A 276 2.53 20.75 -16.15
N GLY A 277 2.01 21.40 -17.20
CA GLY A 277 1.04 20.80 -18.12
C GLY A 277 1.55 19.58 -18.87
N ARG A 278 2.83 19.59 -19.29
CA ARG A 278 3.47 18.44 -19.98
C ARG A 278 3.62 17.19 -19.11
N THR A 279 3.69 17.37 -17.80
CA THR A 279 3.92 16.29 -16.82
C THR A 279 2.66 15.85 -16.07
N GLY A 280 1.51 16.47 -16.36
CA GLY A 280 0.24 16.21 -15.65
C GLY A 280 0.15 16.85 -14.28
N GLY A 281 1.06 17.78 -13.95
CA GLY A 281 0.99 18.61 -12.75
C GLY A 281 0.23 19.92 -12.99
N ARG A 282 0.37 20.87 -12.05
CA ARG A 282 -0.27 22.20 -12.10
C ARG A 282 0.72 23.29 -11.74
N TYR A 283 0.50 24.47 -12.31
CA TYR A 283 1.18 25.70 -11.91
C TYR A 283 0.37 26.41 -10.82
N PHE A 284 1.09 26.99 -9.88
CA PHE A 284 0.56 27.83 -8.82
C PHE A 284 1.39 29.09 -8.69
N ARG A 285 0.76 30.18 -8.23
CA ARG A 285 1.44 31.41 -7.87
C ARG A 285 1.27 31.70 -6.39
N ALA A 286 2.35 31.90 -5.68
CA ALA A 286 2.39 32.29 -4.28
C ALA A 286 2.78 33.75 -4.16
N GLU A 287 1.84 34.61 -3.79
CA GLU A 287 2.07 36.07 -3.63
C GLU A 287 2.41 36.41 -2.19
N ASP A 288 2.05 35.56 -1.24
CA ASP A 288 2.34 35.69 0.19
C ASP A 288 2.56 34.33 0.84
N GLU A 289 2.92 34.32 2.13
CA GLU A 289 3.15 33.12 2.93
C GLU A 289 1.89 32.25 3.02
N ALA A 290 0.71 32.84 3.21
CA ALA A 290 -0.56 32.12 3.35
C ALA A 290 -0.97 31.43 2.04
N ALA A 291 -0.75 32.09 0.89
CA ALA A 291 -0.96 31.47 -0.42
C ALA A 291 -0.02 30.28 -0.63
N LEU A 292 1.25 30.40 -0.25
CA LEU A 292 2.21 29.30 -0.35
C LEU A 292 1.80 28.10 0.51
N GLU A 293 1.35 28.31 1.75
CA GLU A 293 0.80 27.25 2.60
C GLU A 293 -0.44 26.59 1.99
N ALA A 294 -1.34 27.38 1.40
CA ALA A 294 -2.53 26.86 0.76
C ALA A 294 -2.20 25.98 -0.45
N ILE A 295 -1.22 26.38 -1.26
CA ILE A 295 -0.71 25.64 -2.42
C ILE A 295 -0.15 24.28 -1.98
N TYR A 296 0.69 24.24 -0.96
CA TYR A 296 1.21 22.97 -0.44
C TYR A 296 0.12 22.04 0.09
N ARG A 297 -0.94 22.58 0.71
CA ARG A 297 -2.12 21.78 1.13
C ARG A 297 -2.89 21.24 -0.09
N GLU A 298 -3.08 22.05 -1.14
CA GLU A 298 -3.76 21.60 -2.36
C GLU A 298 -2.97 20.48 -3.05
N ILE A 299 -1.64 20.60 -3.15
CA ILE A 299 -0.77 19.54 -3.69
C ILE A 299 -0.90 18.25 -2.87
N ASP A 300 -0.94 18.36 -1.54
CA ASP A 300 -1.14 17.23 -0.64
C ASP A 300 -2.47 16.51 -0.88
N GLU A 301 -3.56 17.26 -1.08
CA GLU A 301 -4.86 16.69 -1.39
C GLU A 301 -4.91 16.03 -2.76
N LEU A 302 -4.30 16.63 -3.78
CA LEU A 302 -4.25 16.08 -5.14
C LEU A 302 -3.53 14.74 -5.20
N GLU A 303 -2.43 14.58 -4.48
CA GLU A 303 -1.64 13.35 -4.49
C GLU A 303 -2.23 12.27 -3.58
N LYS A 304 -2.88 12.60 -2.46
CA LYS A 304 -3.57 11.63 -1.59
C LYS A 304 -4.76 10.95 -2.26
N THR A 305 -5.40 11.59 -3.22
CA THR A 305 -6.57 11.03 -3.92
C THR A 305 -6.22 9.84 -4.83
N GLU A 306 -4.97 9.67 -5.22
CA GLU A 306 -4.50 8.56 -6.06
C GLU A 306 -4.09 7.29 -5.29
N ILE A 307 -4.08 7.31 -3.96
CA ILE A 307 -3.73 6.15 -3.13
C ILE A 307 -4.89 5.15 -3.14
N THR A 308 -4.83 4.18 -4.03
CA THR A 308 -5.81 3.08 -4.08
C THR A 308 -5.54 2.13 -2.91
N MET A 309 -6.50 2.03 -1.97
CA MET A 309 -6.46 1.03 -0.90
C MET A 309 -6.52 -0.37 -1.49
N SER A 310 -5.42 -1.07 -1.56
CA SER A 310 -5.41 -2.50 -1.85
C SER A 310 -5.53 -3.29 -0.54
N SER A 311 -6.75 -3.75 -0.24
CA SER A 311 -6.98 -4.66 0.88
C SER A 311 -6.63 -6.08 0.46
N TYR A 312 -5.61 -6.67 1.05
CA TYR A 312 -5.30 -8.08 0.92
C TYR A 312 -6.02 -8.86 2.04
N MET A 313 -6.81 -9.86 1.65
CA MET A 313 -7.38 -10.82 2.61
C MET A 313 -6.39 -11.96 2.81
N GLU A 314 -5.83 -12.06 4.00
CA GLU A 314 -5.00 -13.19 4.38
C GLU A 314 -5.90 -14.32 4.93
N TYR A 315 -5.86 -15.48 4.25
CA TYR A 315 -6.66 -16.64 4.61
C TYR A 315 -5.85 -17.62 5.45
N ASN A 316 -6.28 -17.86 6.68
CA ASN A 316 -5.65 -18.83 7.57
C ASN A 316 -6.36 -20.19 7.43
N GLU A 317 -5.66 -21.20 6.93
CA GLU A 317 -6.21 -22.53 6.68
C GLU A 317 -6.38 -23.33 7.97
N ARG A 318 -7.59 -23.86 8.20
CA ARG A 318 -7.95 -24.63 9.38
C ARG A 318 -8.19 -26.12 9.09
N PHE A 319 -7.87 -26.60 7.91
CA PHE A 319 -8.12 -28.00 7.50
C PHE A 319 -7.42 -29.01 8.42
N ARG A 320 -6.30 -28.68 9.04
CA ARG A 320 -5.56 -29.53 9.98
C ARG A 320 -6.43 -30.02 11.15
N TRP A 321 -7.36 -29.19 11.63
CA TRP A 321 -8.26 -29.54 12.72
C TRP A 321 -9.24 -30.67 12.37
N PHE A 322 -9.45 -30.94 11.10
CA PHE A 322 -10.30 -31.99 10.59
C PHE A 322 -9.50 -33.20 10.09
N VAL A 323 -8.32 -32.98 9.49
CA VAL A 323 -7.44 -34.05 9.00
C VAL A 323 -6.84 -34.87 10.16
N ILE A 324 -6.32 -34.21 11.20
CA ILE A 324 -5.67 -34.91 12.32
C ILE A 324 -6.60 -35.91 13.01
N PRO A 325 -7.83 -35.54 13.44
CA PRO A 325 -8.74 -36.51 14.05
C PRO A 325 -9.20 -37.59 13.05
N ALA A 326 -9.37 -37.27 11.77
CA ALA A 326 -9.71 -38.23 10.74
C ALA A 326 -8.65 -39.34 10.59
N VAL A 327 -7.38 -38.94 10.52
CA VAL A 327 -6.23 -39.85 10.44
C VAL A 327 -6.11 -40.68 11.74
N ALA A 328 -6.30 -40.07 12.90
CA ALA A 328 -6.28 -40.77 14.18
C ALA A 328 -7.36 -41.84 14.28
N LEU A 329 -8.60 -41.51 13.85
CA LEU A 329 -9.70 -42.48 13.80
C LEU A 329 -9.43 -43.63 12.83
N LEU A 330 -8.86 -43.36 11.67
CA LEU A 330 -8.49 -44.35 10.67
C LEU A 330 -7.40 -45.28 11.17
N LEU A 331 -6.35 -44.75 11.80
CA LEU A 331 -5.30 -45.59 12.40
C LEU A 331 -5.83 -46.46 13.54
N MET A 332 -6.72 -45.90 14.40
CA MET A 332 -7.38 -46.63 15.47
C MET A 332 -8.23 -47.80 14.90
N GLU A 333 -8.97 -47.54 13.82
CA GLU A 333 -9.75 -48.61 13.14
C GLU A 333 -8.84 -49.74 12.62
N ILE A 334 -7.74 -49.38 11.94
CA ILE A 334 -6.76 -50.36 11.39
C ILE A 334 -6.14 -51.21 12.50
N VAL A 335 -5.69 -50.60 13.58
CA VAL A 335 -5.08 -51.28 14.71
C VAL A 335 -6.07 -52.23 15.39
N MET A 336 -7.32 -51.79 15.62
CA MET A 336 -8.34 -52.63 16.25
C MET A 336 -8.78 -53.82 15.36
N LEU A 337 -8.90 -53.59 14.05
CA LEU A 337 -9.23 -54.68 13.10
C LEU A 337 -8.07 -55.67 12.93
N GLY A 338 -6.83 -55.21 13.01
CA GLY A 338 -5.62 -56.01 12.87
C GLY A 338 -5.29 -56.86 14.11
N THR A 339 -5.68 -56.37 15.30
CA THR A 339 -5.32 -57.01 16.59
C THR A 339 -6.45 -57.83 17.18
N ARG A 340 -7.43 -57.20 17.82
CA ARG A 340 -8.46 -57.84 18.66
C ARG A 340 -9.66 -58.36 17.87
N PHE A 341 -9.92 -57.81 16.68
CA PHE A 341 -11.09 -58.13 15.86
C PHE A 341 -10.75 -58.77 14.50
N ARG A 342 -9.56 -59.39 14.44
CA ARG A 342 -9.13 -60.14 13.25
C ARG A 342 -10.14 -61.21 12.90
N LYS A 343 -10.73 -61.15 11.72
CA LYS A 343 -11.55 -62.26 11.20
C LYS A 343 -10.60 -63.40 10.88
N LEU A 344 -10.73 -64.48 11.63
CA LEU A 344 -10.19 -65.75 11.18
C LEU A 344 -11.06 -66.25 10.02
N PRO A 345 -10.47 -66.77 8.94
CA PRO A 345 -11.17 -67.23 7.76
C PRO A 345 -12.14 -68.39 8.08
#